data_3b6123f4e9dcca740fbc3a3d84a4bba3
#
_entry.id   3b6123f4e9dcca740fbc3a3d84a4bba3
#
_cell.length_a   1.000
_cell.length_b   1.000
_cell.length_c   1.000
_cell.angle_alpha   90.00
_cell.angle_beta   90.00
_cell.angle_gamma   90.00
#
_symmetry.space_group_name_H-M   'P 1'
#
loop_
_entity.id
_entity.type
_entity.pdbx_description
1 polymer ?
#
loop_
_entity_poly.entity_id
_entity_poly.type
_entity_poly.pdbx_seq_one_letter_code
_entity_poly.pdbx_strand_id
1 'polypeptide(L)'
;PENVKYKDVYAIKELNIGQLGKYDTLEDIKLCKNLVRISVNGGGDKWNSLETNDDVLIVKNKKAETFQKELADLIPELKKLKRFAYSNYCRNCDISDFSFLSECRQLEILRICYSDATDFSFLKSCKKMVDIDLQESQIKDADDLKSLKNLETICIYDTPLSKDETEVESLCKAFPNAKIFISEDRVQNIDIKEE
;
A
#
# COMPACT_ATOMS: atom_id res chain seq x y z
N PRO A 1 -15.53 -25.27 -11.09
CA PRO A 1 -14.80 -25.00 -9.86
C PRO A 1 -15.32 -25.95 -8.81
N GLU A 2 -14.41 -26.80 -8.30
CA GLU A 2 -14.72 -27.75 -7.25
C GLU A 2 -15.15 -26.99 -5.99
N ASN A 3 -16.09 -27.59 -5.25
CA ASN A 3 -16.74 -27.01 -4.08
C ASN A 3 -15.74 -26.50 -3.04
N VAL A 4 -15.39 -25.21 -3.09
CA VAL A 4 -14.62 -24.54 -2.04
C VAL A 4 -15.47 -24.54 -0.78
N LYS A 5 -15.02 -25.21 0.27
CA LYS A 5 -15.75 -25.28 1.53
C LYS A 5 -15.49 -24.01 2.35
N TYR A 6 -16.49 -23.52 3.07
CA TYR A 6 -16.36 -22.35 3.95
C TYR A 6 -15.15 -22.40 4.88
N LYS A 7 -14.82 -23.61 5.41
CA LYS A 7 -13.64 -23.80 6.26
C LYS A 7 -12.31 -23.49 5.55
N ASP A 8 -12.25 -23.70 4.23
CA ASP A 8 -11.03 -23.49 3.44
C ASP A 8 -10.83 -21.99 3.22
N VAL A 9 -11.90 -21.26 2.94
CA VAL A 9 -11.87 -19.78 2.82
C VAL A 9 -11.56 -19.14 4.17
N TYR A 10 -12.16 -19.63 5.25
CA TYR A 10 -11.91 -19.12 6.60
C TYR A 10 -10.45 -19.35 7.07
N ALA A 11 -9.76 -20.35 6.52
CA ALA A 11 -8.36 -20.65 6.84
C ALA A 11 -7.36 -19.72 6.12
N ILE A 12 -7.79 -18.95 5.12
CA ILE A 12 -6.92 -18.05 4.34
C ILE A 12 -6.37 -16.94 5.24
N LYS A 13 -5.05 -16.84 5.30
CA LYS A 13 -4.33 -15.80 6.05
C LYS A 13 -3.66 -14.78 5.15
N GLU A 14 -3.35 -15.14 3.92
CA GLU A 14 -2.68 -14.29 2.95
C GLU A 14 -3.41 -14.36 1.61
N LEU A 15 -3.61 -13.22 0.98
CA LEU A 15 -4.27 -13.10 -0.31
C LEU A 15 -3.52 -12.12 -1.20
N ASN A 16 -3.20 -12.56 -2.40
CA ASN A 16 -2.68 -11.70 -3.46
C ASN A 16 -3.72 -11.65 -4.59
N ILE A 17 -4.33 -10.49 -4.76
CA ILE A 17 -5.40 -10.29 -5.75
C ILE A 17 -4.82 -10.02 -7.14
N GLY A 18 -3.55 -9.60 -7.24
CA GLY A 18 -2.96 -9.22 -8.52
C GLY A 18 -3.66 -8.00 -9.16
N GLN A 19 -3.81 -8.03 -10.48
CA GLN A 19 -4.40 -6.91 -11.23
C GLN A 19 -5.91 -6.81 -11.00
N LEU A 20 -6.37 -5.73 -10.40
CA LEU A 20 -7.80 -5.48 -10.10
C LEU A 20 -8.69 -5.52 -11.35
N GLY A 21 -8.19 -5.03 -12.49
CA GLY A 21 -8.96 -5.01 -13.74
C GLY A 21 -9.44 -6.38 -14.24
N LYS A 22 -8.94 -7.49 -13.68
CA LYS A 22 -9.35 -8.86 -14.03
C LYS A 22 -10.57 -9.35 -13.25
N TYR A 23 -11.03 -8.62 -12.25
CA TYR A 23 -12.14 -9.00 -11.40
C TYR A 23 -13.37 -8.12 -11.67
N ASP A 24 -14.54 -8.66 -11.39
CA ASP A 24 -15.80 -7.90 -11.46
C ASP A 24 -16.17 -7.34 -10.09
N THR A 25 -15.79 -8.01 -9.01
CA THR A 25 -16.01 -7.59 -7.63
C THR A 25 -14.97 -8.21 -6.69
N LEU A 26 -14.77 -7.58 -5.54
CA LEU A 26 -13.93 -8.03 -4.44
C LEU A 26 -14.74 -8.54 -3.23
N GLU A 27 -16.07 -8.57 -3.33
CA GLU A 27 -16.97 -8.84 -2.18
C GLU A 27 -16.68 -10.16 -1.46
N ASP A 28 -16.19 -11.19 -2.18
CA ASP A 28 -15.89 -12.49 -1.58
C ASP A 28 -14.74 -12.44 -0.56
N ILE A 29 -13.92 -11.39 -0.57
CA ILE A 29 -12.85 -11.18 0.41
C ILE A 29 -13.40 -11.09 1.82
N LYS A 30 -14.65 -10.61 2.00
CA LYS A 30 -15.32 -10.54 3.31
C LYS A 30 -15.43 -11.91 4.01
N LEU A 31 -15.33 -13.00 3.27
CA LEU A 31 -15.34 -14.36 3.80
C LEU A 31 -14.01 -14.76 4.44
N CYS A 32 -12.91 -14.08 4.09
CA CYS A 32 -11.56 -14.36 4.57
C CYS A 32 -11.30 -13.71 5.95
N LYS A 33 -12.11 -14.02 6.97
CA LYS A 33 -12.08 -13.36 8.29
C LYS A 33 -10.77 -13.52 9.08
N ASN A 34 -9.89 -14.43 8.68
CA ASN A 34 -8.58 -14.65 9.30
C ASN A 34 -7.43 -14.03 8.48
N LEU A 35 -7.74 -13.19 7.52
CA LEU A 35 -6.74 -12.56 6.68
C LEU A 35 -5.81 -11.67 7.51
N VAL A 36 -4.51 -11.92 7.36
CA VAL A 36 -3.44 -11.16 8.03
C VAL A 36 -2.70 -10.30 7.01
N ARG A 37 -2.65 -10.74 5.75
CA ARG A 37 -1.97 -10.06 4.67
C ARG A 37 -2.85 -10.01 3.42
N ILE A 38 -2.96 -8.82 2.84
CA ILE A 38 -3.56 -8.62 1.53
C ILE A 38 -2.63 -7.79 0.64
N SER A 39 -2.46 -8.23 -0.60
CA SER A 39 -1.82 -7.46 -1.66
C SER A 39 -2.82 -7.24 -2.78
N VAL A 40 -3.00 -5.99 -3.16
CA VAL A 40 -4.00 -5.53 -4.12
C VAL A 40 -3.28 -4.86 -5.28
N ASN A 41 -3.68 -5.19 -6.49
CA ASN A 41 -3.15 -4.62 -7.73
C ASN A 41 -1.62 -4.79 -7.88
N GLY A 42 -1.01 -5.70 -7.11
CA GLY A 42 0.40 -6.05 -7.23
C GLY A 42 0.70 -6.67 -8.59
N GLY A 43 1.82 -6.29 -9.20
CA GLY A 43 2.27 -6.81 -10.49
C GLY A 43 2.33 -8.33 -10.47
N GLY A 44 1.63 -8.99 -11.37
CA GLY A 44 1.85 -10.39 -11.69
C GLY A 44 3.08 -10.52 -12.59
N ASP A 45 3.66 -11.71 -12.64
CA ASP A 45 4.94 -12.09 -13.22
C ASP A 45 5.17 -11.81 -14.73
N LYS A 46 4.37 -11.01 -15.39
CA LYS A 46 4.59 -10.62 -16.79
C LYS A 46 4.18 -9.18 -17.03
N TRP A 47 5.16 -8.37 -17.31
CA TRP A 47 5.11 -7.09 -17.97
C TRP A 47 4.40 -7.24 -19.34
N ASN A 48 3.10 -7.31 -19.38
CA ASN A 48 2.39 -7.15 -20.63
C ASN A 48 2.17 -5.66 -20.80
N SER A 49 2.89 -5.12 -21.77
CA SER A 49 2.63 -3.81 -22.34
C SER A 49 1.13 -3.60 -22.49
N LEU A 50 0.58 -2.71 -21.69
CA LEU A 50 -0.81 -2.33 -21.79
C LEU A 50 -0.97 -1.57 -23.09
N GLU A 51 -1.78 -2.10 -23.99
CA GLU A 51 -2.33 -1.31 -25.07
C GLU A 51 -3.10 -0.14 -24.44
N THR A 52 -2.51 1.03 -24.51
CA THR A 52 -3.12 2.28 -24.07
C THR A 52 -3.98 2.81 -25.22
N ASN A 53 -5.21 2.35 -25.30
CA ASN A 53 -6.20 3.08 -26.07
C ASN A 53 -7.17 3.77 -25.10
N ASP A 54 -7.79 4.86 -25.53
CA ASP A 54 -8.65 5.70 -24.69
C ASP A 54 -9.85 4.93 -24.12
N ASP A 55 -10.39 3.97 -24.84
CA ASP A 55 -11.52 3.15 -24.39
C ASP A 55 -11.14 2.23 -23.21
N VAL A 56 -9.92 1.72 -23.20
CA VAL A 56 -9.40 0.88 -22.12
C VAL A 56 -9.21 1.72 -20.85
N LEU A 57 -8.76 2.98 -20.96
CA LEU A 57 -8.62 3.90 -19.84
C LEU A 57 -9.97 4.24 -19.20
N ILE A 58 -11.02 4.48 -20.01
CA ILE A 58 -12.38 4.78 -19.51
C ILE A 58 -12.95 3.60 -18.72
N VAL A 59 -12.80 2.37 -19.20
CA VAL A 59 -13.26 1.16 -18.50
C VAL A 59 -12.50 0.95 -17.20
N LYS A 60 -11.18 1.20 -17.18
CA LYS A 60 -10.34 1.10 -15.99
C LYS A 60 -10.77 2.09 -14.91
N ASN A 61 -11.05 3.33 -15.27
CA ASN A 61 -11.47 4.36 -14.30
C ASN A 61 -12.81 4.02 -13.64
N LYS A 62 -13.80 3.51 -14.39
CA LYS A 62 -15.07 3.05 -13.80
C LYS A 62 -14.89 1.90 -12.83
N LYS A 63 -14.00 0.95 -13.14
CA LYS A 63 -13.66 -0.14 -12.22
C LYS A 63 -12.91 0.37 -10.99
N ALA A 64 -12.05 1.39 -11.13
CA ALA A 64 -11.33 1.99 -10.00
C ALA A 64 -12.28 2.56 -8.95
N GLU A 65 -13.31 3.30 -9.34
CA GLU A 65 -14.34 3.82 -8.43
C GLU A 65 -15.07 2.70 -7.68
N THR A 66 -15.43 1.62 -8.40
CA THR A 66 -16.09 0.46 -7.79
C THR A 66 -15.17 -0.21 -6.78
N PHE A 67 -13.93 -0.50 -7.14
CA PHE A 67 -12.97 -1.15 -6.24
C PHE A 67 -12.54 -0.25 -5.08
N GLN A 68 -12.46 1.07 -5.29
CA GLN A 68 -12.23 2.04 -4.22
C GLN A 68 -13.30 1.89 -3.13
N LYS A 69 -14.58 1.85 -3.53
CA LYS A 69 -15.70 1.67 -2.63
C LYS A 69 -15.69 0.30 -1.96
N GLU A 70 -15.50 -0.78 -2.74
CA GLU A 70 -15.45 -2.13 -2.20
C GLU A 70 -14.31 -2.30 -1.18
N LEU A 71 -13.11 -1.76 -1.45
CA LEU A 71 -12.00 -1.79 -0.49
C LEU A 71 -12.32 -1.00 0.78
N ALA A 72 -12.97 0.15 0.65
CA ALA A 72 -13.37 0.96 1.79
C ALA A 72 -14.39 0.22 2.70
N ASP A 73 -15.26 -0.57 2.12
CA ASP A 73 -16.25 -1.37 2.86
C ASP A 73 -15.63 -2.66 3.45
N LEU A 74 -14.69 -3.29 2.75
CA LEU A 74 -14.18 -4.62 3.08
C LEU A 74 -12.98 -4.60 4.05
N ILE A 75 -12.03 -3.71 3.80
CA ILE A 75 -10.75 -3.72 4.52
C ILE A 75 -10.92 -3.46 6.03
N PRO A 76 -11.78 -2.52 6.47
CA PRO A 76 -12.04 -2.29 7.89
C PRO A 76 -12.61 -3.50 8.63
N GLU A 77 -13.28 -4.42 7.91
CA GLU A 77 -13.82 -5.67 8.48
C GLU A 77 -12.76 -6.74 8.73
N LEU A 78 -11.58 -6.62 8.15
CA LEU A 78 -10.47 -7.55 8.31
C LEU A 78 -9.68 -7.27 9.59
N LYS A 79 -10.28 -7.53 10.75
CA LYS A 79 -9.76 -7.13 12.08
C LYS A 79 -8.38 -7.70 12.45
N LYS A 80 -7.89 -8.71 11.72
CA LYS A 80 -6.56 -9.33 11.93
C LYS A 80 -5.52 -8.83 10.93
N LEU A 81 -5.88 -7.88 10.07
CA LEU A 81 -5.00 -7.38 9.03
C LEU A 81 -3.79 -6.66 9.62
N LYS A 82 -2.60 -7.16 9.31
CA LYS A 82 -1.31 -6.60 9.71
C LYS A 82 -0.51 -6.05 8.53
N ARG A 83 -0.80 -6.52 7.32
CA ARG A 83 -0.07 -6.13 6.12
C ARG A 83 -1.04 -5.80 5.00
N PHE A 84 -0.94 -4.58 4.51
CA PHE A 84 -1.65 -4.11 3.33
C PHE A 84 -0.65 -3.64 2.29
N ALA A 85 -0.82 -4.10 1.06
CA ALA A 85 -0.01 -3.65 -0.06
C ALA A 85 -0.91 -3.30 -1.25
N TYR A 86 -0.67 -2.15 -1.84
CA TYR A 86 -1.22 -1.73 -3.12
C TYR A 86 -0.07 -1.24 -3.99
N SER A 87 -0.09 -1.62 -5.27
CA SER A 87 0.89 -1.13 -6.24
C SER A 87 0.23 -0.95 -7.59
N ASN A 88 0.29 0.26 -8.14
CA ASN A 88 -0.27 0.56 -9.46
C ASN A 88 0.81 0.67 -10.54
N TYR A 89 1.88 -0.10 -10.42
CA TYR A 89 2.99 -0.09 -11.37
C TYR A 89 2.53 -0.21 -12.84
N CYS A 90 1.52 -1.05 -13.10
CA CYS A 90 0.95 -1.24 -14.43
C CYS A 90 -0.13 -0.19 -14.80
N ARG A 91 -0.38 0.80 -13.95
CA ARG A 91 -1.40 1.86 -14.13
C ARG A 91 -2.75 1.32 -14.64
N ASN A 92 -3.18 0.18 -14.10
CA ASN A 92 -4.37 -0.53 -14.56
C ASN A 92 -5.62 -0.29 -13.72
N CYS A 93 -5.47 0.30 -12.54
CA CYS A 93 -6.58 0.66 -11.66
C CYS A 93 -6.09 1.67 -10.60
N ASP A 94 -6.45 2.93 -10.75
CA ASP A 94 -6.00 4.01 -9.87
C ASP A 94 -6.88 4.11 -8.63
N ILE A 95 -6.40 3.53 -7.53
CA ILE A 95 -6.93 3.74 -6.19
C ILE A 95 -6.09 4.84 -5.54
N SER A 96 -6.71 5.91 -5.09
CA SER A 96 -6.03 7.07 -4.51
C SER A 96 -6.49 7.45 -3.11
N ASP A 97 -7.65 6.96 -2.67
CA ASP A 97 -8.14 7.17 -1.30
C ASP A 97 -7.92 5.90 -0.46
N PHE A 98 -7.06 6.01 0.53
CA PHE A 98 -6.73 4.95 1.49
C PHE A 98 -7.20 5.28 2.91
N SER A 99 -8.12 6.23 3.07
CA SER A 99 -8.65 6.67 4.37
C SER A 99 -9.27 5.54 5.19
N PHE A 100 -9.79 4.49 4.52
CA PHE A 100 -10.32 3.28 5.15
C PHE A 100 -9.29 2.52 6.00
N LEU A 101 -7.99 2.72 5.75
CA LEU A 101 -6.93 2.12 6.57
C LEU A 101 -6.85 2.72 7.98
N SER A 102 -7.49 3.85 8.24
CA SER A 102 -7.57 4.44 9.59
C SER A 102 -8.21 3.49 10.62
N GLU A 103 -9.08 2.57 10.16
CA GLU A 103 -9.70 1.54 11.00
C GLU A 103 -8.80 0.32 11.23
N CYS A 104 -7.72 0.18 10.48
CA CYS A 104 -6.82 -0.98 10.52
C CYS A 104 -5.72 -0.81 11.59
N ARG A 105 -6.10 -0.65 12.86
CA ARG A 105 -5.20 -0.34 13.98
C ARG A 105 -4.15 -1.43 14.29
N GLN A 106 -4.26 -2.60 13.67
CA GLN A 106 -3.29 -3.69 13.81
C GLN A 106 -2.24 -3.69 12.69
N LEU A 107 -2.31 -2.72 11.78
CA LEU A 107 -1.42 -2.65 10.62
C LEU A 107 0.02 -2.39 11.07
N GLU A 108 0.92 -3.27 10.64
CA GLU A 108 2.35 -3.27 10.94
C GLU A 108 3.18 -2.94 9.69
N ILE A 109 2.72 -3.36 8.51
CA ILE A 109 3.40 -3.15 7.23
C ILE A 109 2.42 -2.56 6.21
N LEU A 110 2.82 -1.45 5.60
CA LEU A 110 2.05 -0.77 4.57
C LEU A 110 2.89 -0.55 3.32
N ARG A 111 2.32 -0.83 2.16
CA ARG A 111 2.86 -0.43 0.86
C ARG A 111 1.77 0.23 0.04
N ILE A 112 2.01 1.47 -0.39
CA ILE A 112 1.20 2.22 -1.33
C ILE A 112 2.15 2.79 -2.37
N CYS A 113 2.41 2.00 -3.42
CA CYS A 113 3.42 2.32 -4.41
C CYS A 113 2.76 2.67 -5.75
N TYR A 114 3.37 3.59 -6.51
CA TYR A 114 2.90 4.02 -7.84
C TYR A 114 1.46 4.55 -7.78
N SER A 115 1.16 5.35 -6.78
CA SER A 115 -0.21 5.83 -6.48
C SER A 115 -0.30 7.35 -6.53
N ASP A 116 -1.41 7.85 -7.05
CA ASP A 116 -1.74 9.28 -7.04
C ASP A 116 -2.34 9.75 -5.70
N ALA A 117 -2.28 8.92 -4.64
CA ALA A 117 -2.73 9.28 -3.31
C ALA A 117 -1.96 10.47 -2.76
N THR A 118 -2.68 11.48 -2.30
CA THR A 118 -2.14 12.73 -1.72
C THR A 118 -2.44 12.89 -0.24
N ASP A 119 -3.45 12.18 0.29
CA ASP A 119 -3.84 12.22 1.70
C ASP A 119 -3.35 10.98 2.44
N PHE A 120 -2.42 11.18 3.35
CA PHE A 120 -1.84 10.16 4.22
C PHE A 120 -2.23 10.36 5.69
N SER A 121 -3.20 11.21 5.99
CA SER A 121 -3.65 11.53 7.35
C SER A 121 -4.14 10.30 8.14
N PHE A 122 -4.63 9.25 7.46
CA PHE A 122 -5.04 7.98 8.04
C PHE A 122 -3.90 7.28 8.81
N LEU A 123 -2.64 7.53 8.45
CA LEU A 123 -1.46 6.98 9.12
C LEU A 123 -1.43 7.31 10.60
N LYS A 124 -2.02 8.45 11.01
CA LYS A 124 -2.10 8.85 12.42
C LYS A 124 -2.80 7.80 13.31
N SER A 125 -3.61 6.93 12.72
CA SER A 125 -4.31 5.84 13.42
C SER A 125 -3.50 4.53 13.47
N CYS A 126 -2.50 4.35 12.61
CA CYS A 126 -1.76 3.10 12.41
C CYS A 126 -0.54 2.99 13.35
N LYS A 127 -0.74 3.09 14.68
CA LYS A 127 0.35 3.21 15.68
C LYS A 127 1.28 2.00 15.81
N LYS A 128 0.96 0.87 15.20
CA LYS A 128 1.78 -0.35 15.20
C LYS A 128 2.68 -0.47 13.97
N MET A 129 2.66 0.53 13.09
CA MET A 129 3.44 0.52 11.86
C MET A 129 4.93 0.43 12.15
N VAL A 130 5.61 -0.52 11.50
CA VAL A 130 7.06 -0.75 11.59
C VAL A 130 7.75 -0.61 10.23
N ASP A 131 7.03 -0.88 9.14
CA ASP A 131 7.57 -0.84 7.78
C ASP A 131 6.58 -0.12 6.86
N ILE A 132 7.04 0.94 6.19
CA ILE A 132 6.24 1.71 5.26
C ILE A 132 6.99 1.92 3.94
N ASP A 133 6.32 1.62 2.83
CA ASP A 133 6.82 1.83 1.48
C ASP A 133 5.80 2.65 0.69
N LEU A 134 6.20 3.88 0.37
CA LEU A 134 5.41 4.88 -0.36
C LEU A 134 6.06 5.27 -1.67
N GLN A 135 6.90 4.40 -2.23
CA GLN A 135 7.59 4.65 -3.49
C GLN A 135 6.63 5.12 -4.57
N GLU A 136 7.03 6.19 -5.28
CA GLU A 136 6.22 6.80 -6.35
C GLU A 136 4.78 7.14 -5.97
N SER A 137 4.53 7.45 -4.69
CA SER A 137 3.29 8.10 -4.23
C SER A 137 3.42 9.62 -4.23
N GLN A 138 2.34 10.32 -3.92
CA GLN A 138 2.33 11.79 -3.87
C GLN A 138 2.49 12.34 -2.44
N ILE A 139 3.10 11.57 -1.53
CA ILE A 139 3.44 12.07 -0.19
C ILE A 139 4.44 13.22 -0.30
N LYS A 140 4.20 14.31 0.43
CA LYS A 140 5.04 15.52 0.39
C LYS A 140 5.46 16.05 1.77
N ASP A 141 4.81 15.59 2.84
CA ASP A 141 4.99 16.13 4.19
C ASP A 141 5.48 15.04 5.14
N ALA A 142 6.64 15.26 5.77
CA ALA A 142 7.20 14.35 6.77
C ALA A 142 6.30 14.22 8.02
N ASP A 143 5.48 15.24 8.32
CA ASP A 143 4.60 15.23 9.49
C ASP A 143 3.54 14.13 9.45
N ASP A 144 3.14 13.66 8.27
CA ASP A 144 2.24 12.52 8.14
C ASP A 144 2.83 11.24 8.74
N LEU A 145 4.16 11.09 8.70
CA LEU A 145 4.88 9.93 9.22
C LEU A 145 5.28 10.08 10.71
N LYS A 146 5.53 11.29 11.19
CA LYS A 146 6.09 11.55 12.53
C LYS A 146 5.27 10.99 13.70
N SER A 147 4.00 10.69 13.47
CA SER A 147 3.13 10.06 14.46
C SER A 147 3.40 8.56 14.69
N LEU A 148 4.17 7.91 13.80
CA LEU A 148 4.43 6.47 13.75
C LEU A 148 5.74 6.12 14.46
N LYS A 149 5.72 6.09 15.79
CA LYS A 149 6.95 6.02 16.62
C LYS A 149 7.74 4.72 16.53
N ASN A 150 7.17 3.68 15.93
CA ASN A 150 7.78 2.35 15.82
C ASN A 150 8.37 2.05 14.44
N LEU A 151 8.44 3.04 13.53
CA LEU A 151 8.99 2.82 12.20
C LEU A 151 10.47 2.45 12.27
N GLU A 152 10.79 1.31 11.65
CA GLU A 152 12.13 0.76 11.47
C GLU A 152 12.60 0.91 10.02
N THR A 153 11.63 0.88 9.06
CA THR A 153 11.91 1.03 7.64
C THR A 153 10.94 2.01 7.01
N ILE A 154 11.47 2.97 6.26
CA ILE A 154 10.72 3.99 5.54
C ILE A 154 11.26 4.06 4.11
N CYS A 155 10.42 3.83 3.12
CA CYS A 155 10.76 4.04 1.72
C CYS A 155 9.90 5.17 1.15
N ILE A 156 10.55 6.25 0.71
CA ILE A 156 9.94 7.44 0.08
C ILE A 156 10.52 7.69 -1.31
N TYR A 157 11.08 6.66 -1.93
CA TYR A 157 11.73 6.74 -3.23
C TYR A 157 10.81 7.37 -4.29
N ASP A 158 11.34 8.33 -5.07
CA ASP A 158 10.64 9.05 -6.14
C ASP A 158 9.30 9.71 -5.72
N THR A 159 9.21 10.18 -4.48
CA THR A 159 8.08 10.98 -4.00
C THR A 159 8.39 12.48 -4.02
N PRO A 160 7.41 13.38 -3.94
CA PRO A 160 7.65 14.79 -3.67
C PRO A 160 8.45 15.03 -2.37
N LEU A 161 8.17 14.24 -1.31
CA LEU A 161 8.89 14.29 -0.04
C LEU A 161 10.39 14.01 -0.22
N SER A 162 10.77 13.00 -1.01
CA SER A 162 12.18 12.65 -1.24
C SER A 162 12.96 13.71 -2.02
N LYS A 163 12.27 14.64 -2.70
CA LYS A 163 12.85 15.71 -3.51
C LYS A 163 12.96 17.03 -2.75
N ASP A 164 12.35 17.14 -1.57
CA ASP A 164 12.46 18.31 -0.69
C ASP A 164 13.46 18.03 0.43
N GLU A 165 14.64 18.65 0.35
CA GLU A 165 15.73 18.42 1.30
C GLU A 165 15.35 18.82 2.73
N THR A 166 14.51 19.86 2.91
CA THR A 166 14.05 20.31 4.23
C THR A 166 13.16 19.24 4.87
N GLU A 167 12.25 18.66 4.09
CA GLU A 167 11.37 17.59 4.55
C GLU A 167 12.14 16.30 4.82
N VAL A 168 13.11 15.97 3.97
CA VAL A 168 14.01 14.82 4.18
C VAL A 168 14.80 14.97 5.47
N GLU A 169 15.41 16.12 5.73
CA GLU A 169 16.11 16.37 7.01
C GLU A 169 15.17 16.27 8.22
N SER A 170 13.96 16.78 8.08
CA SER A 170 12.92 16.71 9.12
C SER A 170 12.53 15.26 9.42
N LEU A 171 12.37 14.45 8.38
CA LEU A 171 12.10 13.00 8.50
C LEU A 171 13.26 12.26 9.17
N CYS A 172 14.49 12.51 8.71
CA CYS A 172 15.70 11.90 9.27
C CYS A 172 15.90 12.24 10.76
N LYS A 173 15.62 13.47 11.15
CA LYS A 173 15.65 13.90 12.58
C LYS A 173 14.58 13.21 13.42
N ALA A 174 13.39 12.96 12.83
CA ALA A 174 12.30 12.29 13.52
C ALA A 174 12.54 10.78 13.73
N PHE A 175 13.32 10.16 12.83
CA PHE A 175 13.57 8.72 12.82
C PHE A 175 15.07 8.41 12.74
N PRO A 176 15.86 8.77 13.77
CA PRO A 176 17.33 8.64 13.71
C PRO A 176 17.84 7.21 13.63
N ASN A 177 17.01 6.22 13.99
CA ASN A 177 17.37 4.80 14.00
C ASN A 177 16.69 3.99 12.87
N ALA A 178 15.79 4.61 12.10
CA ALA A 178 15.12 3.92 11.01
C ALA A 178 15.99 3.88 9.74
N LYS A 179 15.84 2.80 8.96
CA LYS A 179 16.37 2.76 7.59
C LYS A 179 15.45 3.58 6.69
N ILE A 180 15.98 4.65 6.08
CA ILE A 180 15.19 5.54 5.22
C ILE A 180 15.75 5.49 3.81
N PHE A 181 14.99 4.94 2.88
CA PHE A 181 15.30 4.86 1.46
C PHE A 181 14.76 6.11 0.76
N ILE A 182 15.65 7.02 0.34
CA ILE A 182 15.33 8.33 -0.21
C ILE A 182 15.46 8.33 -1.73
N SER A 183 16.54 7.71 -2.25
CA SER A 183 16.82 7.50 -3.68
C SER A 183 17.64 6.23 -3.84
N GLU A 184 17.93 5.80 -5.09
CA GLU A 184 18.80 4.64 -5.37
C GLU A 184 20.15 4.74 -4.64
N ASP A 185 20.72 5.97 -4.61
CA ASP A 185 22.05 6.23 -4.08
C ASP A 185 22.05 6.80 -2.64
N ARG A 186 20.86 7.03 -2.04
CA ARG A 186 20.74 7.69 -0.75
C ARG A 186 19.87 6.90 0.21
N VAL A 187 20.53 6.22 1.14
CA VAL A 187 19.88 5.51 2.24
C VAL A 187 20.48 5.97 3.56
N GLN A 188 19.63 6.35 4.52
CA GLN A 188 20.07 6.67 5.88
C GLN A 188 20.05 5.40 6.74
N ASN A 189 21.03 5.31 7.67
CA ASN A 189 21.17 4.23 8.65
C ASN A 189 21.28 2.82 8.05
N ILE A 190 22.09 2.68 6.98
CA ILE A 190 22.63 1.38 6.63
C ILE A 190 23.84 1.13 7.55
N ASP A 191 23.79 0.10 8.38
CA ASP A 191 25.00 -0.49 8.95
C ASP A 191 25.80 -1.12 7.79
N ILE A 192 26.72 -0.35 7.22
CA ILE A 192 27.75 -0.89 6.37
C ILE A 192 28.64 -1.69 7.33
N LYS A 193 28.37 -2.98 7.48
CA LYS A 193 29.40 -3.90 8.00
C LYS A 193 30.45 -3.95 6.90
N GLU A 194 31.54 -3.18 7.11
CA GLU A 194 32.76 -3.40 6.37
C GLU A 194 33.18 -4.84 6.61
N GLU A 195 33.16 -5.66 5.55
CA GLU A 195 33.79 -6.98 5.52
C GLU A 195 35.32 -6.85 5.39
#